data_438592d2b75050c9a802ec36e5b61f39
#
_entry.id   438592d2b75050c9a802ec36e5b61f39
#
_cell.length_a   1.000
_cell.length_b   1.000
_cell.length_c   1.000
_cell.angle_alpha   90.00
_cell.angle_beta   90.00
_cell.angle_gamma   90.00
#
_symmetry.space_group_name_H-M   'P 1'
#
loop_
_entity.id
_entity.type
_entity.pdbx_description
1 polymer ?
#
loop_
_entity_poly.entity_id
_entity_poly.type
_entity_poly.pdbx_seq_one_letter_code
_entity_poly.pdbx_strand_id
1 'polypeptide(L)'
;LDGVERTLSSNDLMIADISKPMCLAGVFGGEKSGVTDATKDVFLESAYFNPVSIRKSSKRHGLSTDASFRYERGADPLVCEWAAKRAALLICELAGGHIVGKMQEFYPEKIEKKVIDLDYDRIEAFTGKKIGHDVIETILENLQYEFISREYAADGTVRGAKVAAPSYMIDVYRECDVVEEILRIYGYNNIELPSNVRMSVNTSAKPEPEQVRNAVSDYLAANGFNEIMNNSLTKSDYYSKLKTFPEERCVRILNPLSSDLNVLRQTLILSGLEVVDYNINRQENNLRLFEYGSVYSFEPGTDGKTLDSYHESTAFSMFLSGPGEKSWRTGQCKSDYFELKGHLEQLFRRFGGNIYNLEYSPAPADIFSEGLVYTLPGSSR
;
A
#
# COMPACT_ATOMS: atom_id res chain seq x y z
N LEU A 1 31.48 5.72 -12.54
CA LEU A 1 32.05 4.55 -11.87
C LEU A 1 31.70 3.24 -12.60
N ASP A 2 30.55 3.16 -13.27
CA ASP A 2 30.07 1.98 -14.02
C ASP A 2 30.37 2.04 -15.53
N GLY A 3 31.04 3.10 -16.02
CA GLY A 3 31.38 3.31 -17.42
C GLY A 3 30.20 3.63 -18.34
N VAL A 4 29.03 3.88 -17.78
CA VAL A 4 27.82 4.21 -18.55
C VAL A 4 27.68 5.73 -18.70
N GLU A 5 27.57 6.19 -19.95
CA GLU A 5 27.29 7.58 -20.26
C GLU A 5 25.81 7.89 -20.01
N ARG A 6 25.53 8.98 -19.27
CA ARG A 6 24.16 9.40 -18.92
C ARG A 6 23.88 10.84 -19.33
N THR A 7 22.72 11.02 -19.95
CA THR A 7 22.22 12.36 -20.28
C THR A 7 21.57 12.98 -19.06
N LEU A 8 22.14 14.10 -18.59
CA LEU A 8 21.64 14.84 -17.43
C LEU A 8 20.40 15.66 -17.77
N SER A 9 19.54 15.82 -16.77
CA SER A 9 18.38 16.72 -16.80
C SER A 9 18.69 17.97 -16.00
N SER A 10 18.00 19.08 -16.28
CA SER A 10 18.07 20.30 -15.48
C SER A 10 17.64 20.12 -14.01
N ASN A 11 16.95 19.01 -13.70
CA ASN A 11 16.53 18.66 -12.35
C ASN A 11 17.51 17.74 -11.63
N ASP A 12 18.62 17.35 -12.25
CA ASP A 12 19.66 16.57 -11.61
C ASP A 12 20.63 17.47 -10.85
N LEU A 13 20.89 17.10 -9.59
CA LEU A 13 21.86 17.82 -8.78
C LEU A 13 23.25 17.23 -9.03
N MET A 14 24.20 18.09 -9.35
CA MET A 14 25.56 17.70 -9.65
C MET A 14 26.55 18.33 -8.70
N ILE A 15 27.55 17.56 -8.28
CA ILE A 15 28.78 18.11 -7.75
C ILE A 15 29.72 18.34 -8.93
N ALA A 16 30.23 19.57 -9.03
CA ALA A 16 31.06 19.98 -10.14
C ALA A 16 32.32 20.69 -9.65
N ASP A 17 33.41 20.56 -10.39
CA ASP A 17 34.53 21.48 -10.28
C ASP A 17 34.29 22.75 -11.13
N ILE A 18 35.25 23.61 -11.22
CA ILE A 18 35.13 24.89 -11.97
C ILE A 18 34.93 24.66 -13.49
N SER A 19 35.16 23.46 -13.99
CA SER A 19 35.20 23.15 -15.41
C SER A 19 34.16 22.14 -15.87
N LYS A 20 33.74 21.20 -15.01
CA LYS A 20 32.92 20.06 -15.41
C LYS A 20 32.13 19.43 -14.24
N PRO A 21 31.02 18.73 -14.53
CA PRO A 21 30.36 17.90 -13.57
C PRO A 21 31.23 16.68 -13.20
N MET A 22 31.30 16.36 -11.91
CA MET A 22 32.13 15.29 -11.37
C MET A 22 31.31 14.05 -10.97
N CYS A 23 30.15 14.26 -10.35
CA CYS A 23 29.28 13.15 -9.93
C CYS A 23 27.83 13.61 -9.76
N LEU A 24 26.90 12.65 -9.79
CA LEU A 24 25.50 12.88 -9.38
C LEU A 24 25.43 12.97 -7.86
N ALA A 25 25.12 14.15 -7.34
CA ALA A 25 25.10 14.43 -5.91
C ALA A 25 24.17 13.45 -5.17
N GLY A 26 24.69 12.78 -4.14
CA GLY A 26 23.97 11.85 -3.31
C GLY A 26 23.47 10.58 -4.02
N VAL A 27 23.86 10.34 -5.28
CA VAL A 27 23.44 9.18 -6.08
C VAL A 27 24.62 8.32 -6.50
N PHE A 28 25.54 8.88 -7.34
CA PHE A 28 26.59 8.04 -7.92
C PHE A 28 27.82 8.87 -8.31
N GLY A 29 29.01 8.31 -8.01
CA GLY A 29 30.29 8.91 -8.34
C GLY A 29 30.61 8.86 -9.84
N GLY A 30 31.39 9.82 -10.31
CA GLY A 30 31.90 9.84 -11.68
C GLY A 30 33.13 8.94 -11.87
N GLU A 31 33.39 8.58 -13.11
CA GLU A 31 34.51 7.67 -13.48
C GLU A 31 35.87 8.27 -13.12
N LYS A 32 36.04 9.58 -13.33
CA LYS A 32 37.33 10.27 -13.20
C LYS A 32 37.52 11.06 -11.92
N SER A 33 36.57 10.97 -10.98
CA SER A 33 36.56 11.70 -9.70
C SER A 33 36.84 10.82 -8.49
N GLY A 34 37.04 9.52 -8.70
CA GLY A 34 37.30 8.55 -7.65
C GLY A 34 38.74 8.60 -7.13
N VAL A 35 38.95 8.10 -5.91
CA VAL A 35 40.26 7.90 -5.29
C VAL A 35 40.97 6.73 -5.98
N THR A 36 42.30 6.88 -6.21
CA THR A 36 43.17 5.86 -6.83
C THR A 36 44.40 5.66 -5.96
N ASP A 37 45.22 4.64 -6.26
CA ASP A 37 46.47 4.37 -5.55
C ASP A 37 47.47 5.54 -5.64
N ALA A 38 47.35 6.40 -6.64
CA ALA A 38 48.16 7.60 -6.83
C ALA A 38 47.64 8.84 -6.09
N THR A 39 46.43 8.78 -5.46
CA THR A 39 45.81 9.93 -4.77
C THR A 39 46.58 10.25 -3.50
N LYS A 40 47.02 11.49 -3.36
CA LYS A 40 47.73 12.01 -2.18
C LYS A 40 46.90 13.01 -1.39
N ASP A 41 46.12 13.78 -2.07
CA ASP A 41 45.26 14.84 -1.50
C ASP A 41 43.81 14.52 -1.77
N VAL A 42 42.96 14.67 -0.76
CA VAL A 42 41.51 14.44 -0.87
C VAL A 42 40.75 15.68 -0.41
N PHE A 43 39.69 16.01 -1.13
CA PHE A 43 38.68 16.98 -0.72
C PHE A 43 37.49 16.20 -0.17
N LEU A 44 37.22 16.36 1.13
CA LEU A 44 36.13 15.66 1.80
C LEU A 44 34.87 16.50 1.74
N GLU A 45 33.84 15.96 1.14
CA GLU A 45 32.48 16.50 1.14
C GLU A 45 31.64 15.76 2.19
N SER A 46 30.91 16.52 2.99
CA SER A 46 29.83 16.01 3.85
C SER A 46 28.61 16.92 3.67
N ALA A 47 27.56 16.39 3.06
CA ALA A 47 26.44 17.18 2.58
C ALA A 47 25.10 16.60 2.97
N TYR A 48 24.10 17.47 3.01
CA TYR A 48 22.68 17.12 3.02
C TYR A 48 22.10 17.44 1.64
N PHE A 49 21.31 16.52 1.09
CA PHE A 49 20.62 16.71 -0.17
C PHE A 49 19.12 16.52 -0.01
N ASN A 50 18.33 17.29 -0.74
CA ASN A 50 16.88 17.15 -0.71
C ASN A 50 16.45 15.73 -1.15
N PRO A 51 15.75 14.96 -0.29
CA PRO A 51 15.38 13.56 -0.54
C PRO A 51 14.59 13.35 -1.82
N VAL A 52 13.69 14.30 -2.16
CA VAL A 52 12.84 14.24 -3.36
C VAL A 52 13.68 14.37 -4.63
N SER A 53 14.66 15.29 -4.63
CA SER A 53 15.58 15.46 -5.75
C SER A 53 16.41 14.20 -5.99
N ILE A 54 16.98 13.63 -4.93
CA ILE A 54 17.77 12.39 -5.02
C ILE A 54 16.93 11.24 -5.55
N ARG A 55 15.73 11.04 -5.00
CA ARG A 55 14.82 9.98 -5.46
C ARG A 55 14.44 10.12 -6.93
N LYS A 56 14.16 11.34 -7.40
CA LYS A 56 13.81 11.58 -8.80
C LYS A 56 14.99 11.31 -9.74
N SER A 57 16.20 11.76 -9.38
CA SER A 57 17.41 11.52 -10.17
C SER A 57 17.79 10.02 -10.18
N SER A 58 17.79 9.36 -9.03
CA SER A 58 18.04 7.93 -8.90
C SER A 58 17.12 7.11 -9.81
N LYS A 59 15.81 7.36 -9.76
CA LYS A 59 14.83 6.69 -10.62
C LYS A 59 15.01 7.00 -12.11
N ARG A 60 15.29 8.27 -12.47
CA ARG A 60 15.48 8.68 -13.87
C ARG A 60 16.65 7.95 -14.52
N HIS A 61 17.73 7.78 -13.79
CA HIS A 61 18.94 7.14 -14.28
C HIS A 61 19.00 5.63 -14.02
N GLY A 62 17.97 5.05 -13.39
CA GLY A 62 17.94 3.62 -13.03
C GLY A 62 19.05 3.22 -12.05
N LEU A 63 19.50 4.15 -11.19
CA LEU A 63 20.57 3.94 -10.22
C LEU A 63 19.99 3.71 -8.83
N SER A 64 20.36 2.56 -8.22
CA SER A 64 20.07 2.27 -6.82
C SER A 64 21.39 1.98 -6.11
N THR A 65 21.85 2.93 -5.32
CA THR A 65 23.12 2.87 -4.58
C THR A 65 22.87 3.05 -3.09
N ASP A 66 23.84 2.69 -2.24
CA ASP A 66 23.75 2.92 -0.80
C ASP A 66 23.58 4.42 -0.47
N ALA A 67 24.23 5.29 -1.25
CA ALA A 67 24.08 6.72 -1.11
C ALA A 67 22.65 7.18 -1.43
N SER A 68 22.13 6.82 -2.62
CA SER A 68 20.76 7.16 -3.02
C SER A 68 19.72 6.60 -2.06
N PHE A 69 19.90 5.37 -1.60
CA PHE A 69 19.03 4.72 -0.62
C PHE A 69 18.93 5.51 0.70
N ARG A 70 20.05 6.05 1.20
CA ARG A 70 20.08 6.83 2.45
C ARG A 70 19.50 8.23 2.24
N TYR A 71 19.97 8.94 1.23
CA TYR A 71 19.54 10.32 0.97
C TYR A 71 18.06 10.42 0.55
N GLU A 72 17.55 9.50 -0.27
CA GLU A 72 16.16 9.53 -0.72
C GLU A 72 15.14 9.30 0.39
N ARG A 73 15.57 8.70 1.51
CA ARG A 73 14.75 8.51 2.71
C ARG A 73 14.90 9.63 3.72
N GLY A 74 15.85 10.52 3.48
CA GLY A 74 16.20 11.62 4.37
C GLY A 74 17.38 11.27 5.27
N ALA A 75 18.41 12.07 5.18
CA ALA A 75 19.55 12.06 6.08
C ALA A 75 19.41 13.14 7.16
N ASP A 76 20.14 13.02 8.25
CA ASP A 76 20.19 14.06 9.28
C ASP A 76 20.93 15.31 8.75
N PRO A 77 20.25 16.45 8.61
CA PRO A 77 20.88 17.67 8.08
C PRO A 77 21.91 18.30 9.06
N LEU A 78 21.80 18.03 10.34
CA LEU A 78 22.67 18.61 11.37
C LEU A 78 23.93 17.78 11.63
N VAL A 79 24.03 16.56 11.09
CA VAL A 79 25.19 15.68 11.32
C VAL A 79 26.38 16.00 10.42
N CYS A 80 26.20 16.79 9.36
CA CYS A 80 27.20 16.99 8.30
C CYS A 80 28.56 17.47 8.85
N GLU A 81 28.57 18.46 9.75
CA GLU A 81 29.80 18.98 10.36
C GLU A 81 30.49 17.90 11.21
N TRP A 82 29.74 17.22 12.06
CA TRP A 82 30.28 16.16 12.91
C TRP A 82 30.83 15.00 12.08
N ALA A 83 30.10 14.58 11.05
CA ALA A 83 30.51 13.50 10.16
C ALA A 83 31.79 13.86 9.38
N ALA A 84 31.91 15.11 8.86
CA ALA A 84 33.12 15.59 8.20
C ALA A 84 34.32 15.52 9.14
N LYS A 85 34.20 16.02 10.37
CA LYS A 85 35.27 15.99 11.38
C LYS A 85 35.66 14.56 11.72
N ARG A 86 34.69 13.66 11.94
CA ARG A 86 34.96 12.26 12.26
C ARG A 86 35.66 11.55 11.11
N ALA A 87 35.20 11.75 9.86
CA ALA A 87 35.82 11.18 8.67
C ALA A 87 37.25 11.69 8.48
N ALA A 88 37.47 13.00 8.64
CA ALA A 88 38.82 13.59 8.53
C ALA A 88 39.80 13.01 9.56
N LEU A 89 39.37 12.85 10.82
CA LEU A 89 40.18 12.22 11.87
C LEU A 89 40.53 10.77 11.54
N LEU A 90 39.57 9.99 11.03
CA LEU A 90 39.78 8.60 10.62
C LEU A 90 40.75 8.51 9.45
N ILE A 91 40.68 9.41 8.46
CA ILE A 91 41.62 9.45 7.35
C ILE A 91 43.04 9.74 7.87
N CYS A 92 43.19 10.71 8.80
CA CYS A 92 44.50 10.98 9.41
C CYS A 92 45.06 9.78 10.16
N GLU A 93 44.22 9.09 10.91
CA GLU A 93 44.61 7.91 11.71
C GLU A 93 45.02 6.73 10.83
N LEU A 94 44.21 6.41 9.81
CA LEU A 94 44.39 5.20 9.00
C LEU A 94 45.34 5.39 7.81
N ALA A 95 45.38 6.56 7.21
CA ALA A 95 46.19 6.87 6.04
C ALA A 95 47.47 7.71 6.36
N GLY A 96 47.66 8.12 7.61
CA GLY A 96 48.82 8.90 8.05
C GLY A 96 48.85 10.34 7.52
N GLY A 97 47.71 10.87 7.05
CA GLY A 97 47.60 12.20 6.51
C GLY A 97 47.47 13.31 7.58
N HIS A 98 47.36 14.53 7.16
CA HIS A 98 47.07 15.69 8.02
C HIS A 98 46.03 16.60 7.38
N ILE A 99 45.25 17.28 8.21
CA ILE A 99 44.22 18.22 7.76
C ILE A 99 44.90 19.54 7.32
N VAL A 100 44.59 20.01 6.11
CA VAL A 100 45.08 21.25 5.55
C VAL A 100 43.96 22.27 5.50
N GLY A 101 44.17 23.44 6.12
CA GLY A 101 43.20 24.51 6.11
C GLY A 101 42.08 24.40 7.12
N LYS A 102 41.03 25.17 6.91
CA LYS A 102 39.83 25.18 7.77
C LYS A 102 38.67 24.56 7.03
N MET A 103 37.82 23.89 7.76
CA MET A 103 36.53 23.43 7.24
C MET A 103 35.68 24.62 6.78
N GLN A 104 35.08 24.48 5.60
CA GLN A 104 34.18 25.48 5.06
C GLN A 104 32.76 24.89 5.09
N GLU A 105 31.81 25.69 5.53
CA GLU A 105 30.40 25.34 5.56
C GLU A 105 29.62 26.31 4.68
N PHE A 106 28.71 25.74 3.90
CA PHE A 106 27.70 26.50 3.16
C PHE A 106 26.32 25.97 3.52
N TYR A 107 25.59 26.69 4.37
CA TYR A 107 24.27 26.26 4.89
C TYR A 107 23.29 27.45 4.82
N PRO A 108 22.77 27.79 3.60
CA PRO A 108 21.98 28.99 3.36
C PRO A 108 20.61 28.97 4.03
N GLU A 109 19.95 27.80 4.06
CA GLU A 109 18.63 27.63 4.67
C GLU A 109 18.72 26.64 5.83
N LYS A 110 18.83 27.15 7.03
CA LYS A 110 18.94 26.31 8.24
C LYS A 110 17.66 25.54 8.48
N ILE A 111 17.78 24.24 8.61
CA ILE A 111 16.68 23.34 8.97
C ILE A 111 16.57 23.34 10.49
N GLU A 112 15.44 23.78 11.00
CA GLU A 112 15.15 23.78 12.43
C GLU A 112 14.56 22.44 12.86
N LYS A 113 14.84 22.07 14.12
CA LYS A 113 14.23 20.91 14.76
C LYS A 113 12.72 21.08 14.84
N LYS A 114 11.97 20.01 14.67
CA LYS A 114 10.51 20.01 14.81
C LYS A 114 10.15 20.09 16.29
N VAL A 115 9.39 21.13 16.63
CA VAL A 115 8.90 21.36 18.00
C VAL A 115 7.48 20.81 18.11
N ILE A 116 7.24 19.97 19.13
CA ILE A 116 6.00 19.23 19.33
C ILE A 116 5.53 19.44 20.76
N ASP A 117 4.25 19.75 20.93
CA ASP A 117 3.60 19.85 22.21
C ASP A 117 3.05 18.48 22.61
N LEU A 118 3.39 18.01 23.81
CA LEU A 118 2.99 16.72 24.36
C LEU A 118 2.10 16.92 25.59
N ASP A 119 0.97 16.24 25.63
CA ASP A 119 0.09 16.11 26.80
C ASP A 119 0.16 14.64 27.29
N TYR A 120 0.77 14.39 28.43
CA TYR A 120 1.02 13.03 28.92
C TYR A 120 -0.26 12.29 29.29
N ASP A 121 -1.28 12.99 29.79
CA ASP A 121 -2.60 12.38 30.06
C ASP A 121 -3.26 11.92 28.77
N ARG A 122 -3.11 12.71 27.69
CA ARG A 122 -3.63 12.35 26.36
C ARG A 122 -2.86 11.19 25.75
N ILE A 123 -1.54 11.13 25.94
CA ILE A 123 -0.69 10.01 25.52
C ILE A 123 -1.17 8.72 26.20
N GLU A 124 -1.38 8.75 27.52
CA GLU A 124 -1.86 7.58 28.27
C GLU A 124 -3.29 7.17 27.83
N ALA A 125 -4.16 8.14 27.57
CA ALA A 125 -5.49 7.87 27.08
C ALA A 125 -5.48 7.28 25.66
N PHE A 126 -4.60 7.74 24.79
CA PHE A 126 -4.44 7.25 23.42
C PHE A 126 -3.87 5.83 23.39
N THR A 127 -2.90 5.53 24.23
CA THR A 127 -2.29 4.20 24.33
C THR A 127 -3.15 3.19 25.09
N GLY A 128 -4.09 3.68 25.91
CA GLY A 128 -4.93 2.85 26.78
C GLY A 128 -4.18 2.30 28.01
N LYS A 129 -2.93 2.72 28.24
CA LYS A 129 -2.08 2.25 29.33
C LYS A 129 -1.48 3.43 30.09
N LYS A 130 -1.53 3.38 31.42
CA LYS A 130 -0.74 4.30 32.26
C LYS A 130 0.72 3.88 32.20
N ILE A 131 1.52 4.62 31.45
CA ILE A 131 2.95 4.38 31.27
C ILE A 131 3.74 5.00 32.46
N GLY A 132 3.25 6.15 32.94
CA GLY A 132 3.90 6.98 33.93
C GLY A 132 4.72 8.11 33.28
N HIS A 133 4.49 9.33 33.72
CA HIS A 133 5.08 10.54 33.14
C HIS A 133 6.62 10.55 33.23
N ASP A 134 7.18 10.04 34.33
CA ASP A 134 8.62 9.85 34.54
C ASP A 134 9.24 8.85 33.55
N VAL A 135 8.53 7.78 33.23
CA VAL A 135 8.96 6.79 32.23
C VAL A 135 8.93 7.41 30.84
N ILE A 136 7.88 8.18 30.51
CA ILE A 136 7.78 8.90 29.24
C ILE A 136 8.97 9.86 29.07
N GLU A 137 9.26 10.69 30.09
CA GLU A 137 10.40 11.61 30.03
C GLU A 137 11.73 10.87 29.89
N THR A 138 11.95 9.81 30.65
CA THR A 138 13.17 9.00 30.52
C THR A 138 13.36 8.42 29.12
N ILE A 139 12.28 7.94 28.50
CA ILE A 139 12.32 7.44 27.12
C ILE A 139 12.69 8.56 26.14
N LEU A 140 12.05 9.72 26.27
CA LEU A 140 12.32 10.86 25.38
C LEU A 140 13.75 11.39 25.54
N GLU A 141 14.28 11.46 26.77
CA GLU A 141 15.68 11.83 27.03
C GLU A 141 16.65 10.83 26.38
N ASN A 142 16.41 9.54 26.54
CA ASN A 142 17.24 8.49 25.92
C ASN A 142 17.18 8.52 24.40
N LEU A 143 16.06 8.94 23.81
CA LEU A 143 15.89 9.18 22.38
C LEU A 143 16.44 10.54 21.93
N GLN A 144 17.04 11.32 22.83
CA GLN A 144 17.68 12.62 22.57
C GLN A 144 16.69 13.73 22.17
N TYR A 145 15.44 13.66 22.63
CA TYR A 145 14.54 14.80 22.53
C TYR A 145 15.02 15.94 23.42
N GLU A 146 14.97 17.15 22.92
CA GLU A 146 15.34 18.35 23.67
C GLU A 146 14.10 18.94 24.32
N PHE A 147 14.07 19.01 25.66
CA PHE A 147 12.98 19.63 26.40
C PHE A 147 13.09 21.14 26.39
N ILE A 148 12.17 21.81 25.71
CA ILE A 148 12.11 23.28 25.61
C ILE A 148 11.42 23.85 26.86
N SER A 149 10.28 23.24 27.26
CA SER A 149 9.53 23.61 28.46
C SER A 149 8.73 22.43 28.96
N ARG A 150 8.40 22.47 30.27
CA ARG A 150 7.49 21.51 30.91
C ARG A 150 6.25 22.23 31.40
N GLU A 151 5.11 21.58 31.28
CA GLU A 151 3.83 22.02 31.80
C GLU A 151 3.52 21.28 33.10
N TYR A 152 3.10 22.02 34.14
CA TYR A 152 2.82 21.48 35.45
C TYR A 152 1.33 21.60 35.77
N ALA A 153 0.78 20.57 36.39
CA ALA A 153 -0.53 20.61 37.01
C ALA A 153 -0.52 21.42 38.29
N ALA A 154 -1.69 21.73 38.87
CA ALA A 154 -1.80 22.52 40.10
C ALA A 154 -1.14 21.87 41.34
N ASP A 155 -0.97 20.55 41.30
CA ASP A 155 -0.29 19.78 42.35
C ASP A 155 1.23 19.70 42.18
N GLY A 156 1.79 20.33 41.13
CA GLY A 156 3.20 20.35 40.80
C GLY A 156 3.70 19.14 39.99
N THR A 157 2.83 18.21 39.60
CA THR A 157 3.21 17.11 38.74
C THR A 157 3.37 17.60 37.29
N VAL A 158 4.31 17.01 36.54
CA VAL A 158 4.48 17.32 35.11
C VAL A 158 3.32 16.71 34.35
N ARG A 159 2.59 17.54 33.63
CA ARG A 159 1.43 17.13 32.83
C ARG A 159 1.78 16.98 31.33
N GLY A 160 2.77 17.68 30.89
CA GLY A 160 3.16 17.69 29.49
C GLY A 160 4.48 18.41 29.29
N ALA A 161 4.95 18.42 28.06
CA ALA A 161 6.16 19.10 27.68
C ALA A 161 6.11 19.58 26.23
N LYS A 162 6.85 20.66 25.98
CA LYS A 162 7.20 21.05 24.61
C LYS A 162 8.59 20.52 24.32
N VAL A 163 8.70 19.65 23.33
CA VAL A 163 9.95 18.98 22.97
C VAL A 163 10.36 19.27 21.55
N ALA A 164 11.68 19.33 21.28
CA ALA A 164 12.21 19.35 19.94
C ALA A 164 12.69 17.94 19.56
N ALA A 165 12.15 17.40 18.47
CA ALA A 165 12.55 16.10 17.94
C ALA A 165 13.99 16.14 17.40
N PRO A 166 14.80 15.10 17.60
CA PRO A 166 16.12 15.00 16.99
C PRO A 166 16.06 15.11 15.46
N SER A 167 17.03 15.77 14.85
CA SER A 167 17.06 16.02 13.41
C SER A 167 17.16 14.76 12.55
N TYR A 168 17.62 13.65 13.11
CA TYR A 168 17.66 12.36 12.42
C TYR A 168 16.28 11.66 12.34
N MET A 169 15.31 12.09 13.16
CA MET A 169 13.92 11.61 13.11
C MET A 169 13.12 12.44 12.11
N ILE A 170 13.29 12.13 10.84
CA ILE A 170 12.77 12.92 9.74
C ILE A 170 11.26 12.86 9.55
N ASP A 171 10.61 11.83 10.10
CA ASP A 171 9.19 11.50 9.99
C ASP A 171 8.37 11.83 11.25
N VAL A 172 9.00 12.39 12.27
CA VAL A 172 8.34 12.80 13.51
C VAL A 172 7.94 14.28 13.45
N TYR A 173 6.63 14.54 13.35
CA TYR A 173 6.06 15.89 13.22
C TYR A 173 4.94 16.18 14.20
N ARG A 174 4.29 15.16 14.75
CA ARG A 174 3.08 15.25 15.56
C ARG A 174 3.26 14.47 16.86
N GLU A 175 2.39 14.76 17.82
CA GLU A 175 2.36 14.01 19.08
C GLU A 175 2.19 12.50 18.88
N CYS A 176 1.34 12.06 17.95
CA CYS A 176 1.15 10.63 17.69
C CYS A 176 2.43 9.95 17.15
N ASP A 177 3.28 10.67 16.44
CA ASP A 177 4.56 10.14 15.96
C ASP A 177 5.53 9.97 17.16
N VAL A 178 5.48 10.90 18.14
CA VAL A 178 6.23 10.76 19.41
C VAL A 178 5.69 9.60 20.24
N VAL A 179 4.37 9.41 20.28
CA VAL A 179 3.75 8.26 20.96
C VAL A 179 4.24 6.93 20.38
N GLU A 180 4.37 6.85 19.05
CA GLU A 180 4.96 5.67 18.41
C GLU A 180 6.38 5.39 18.90
N GLU A 181 7.23 6.41 18.97
CA GLU A 181 8.59 6.28 19.49
C GLU A 181 8.62 5.86 20.97
N ILE A 182 7.73 6.42 21.79
CA ILE A 182 7.58 6.02 23.20
C ILE A 182 7.20 4.54 23.27
N LEU A 183 6.19 4.09 22.51
CA LEU A 183 5.72 2.72 22.52
C LEU A 183 6.76 1.73 21.98
N ARG A 184 7.56 2.15 21.00
CA ARG A 184 8.65 1.35 20.45
C ARG A 184 9.69 1.00 21.52
N ILE A 185 10.00 1.94 22.41
CA ILE A 185 10.96 1.71 23.52
C ILE A 185 10.29 1.05 24.71
N TYR A 186 9.08 1.49 25.08
CA TYR A 186 8.29 0.89 26.16
C TYR A 186 7.97 -0.58 25.87
N GLY A 187 7.72 -0.91 24.62
CA GLY A 187 7.34 -2.23 24.11
C GLY A 187 5.83 -2.39 23.94
N TYR A 188 5.39 -2.60 22.70
CA TYR A 188 3.99 -2.81 22.38
C TYR A 188 3.37 -4.01 23.12
N ASN A 189 4.16 -5.04 23.40
CA ASN A 189 3.70 -6.23 24.12
C ASN A 189 3.38 -5.96 25.61
N ASN A 190 3.80 -4.80 26.14
CA ASN A 190 3.49 -4.38 27.50
C ASN A 190 2.13 -3.67 27.60
N ILE A 191 1.43 -3.48 26.46
CA ILE A 191 0.08 -2.94 26.41
C ILE A 191 -0.91 -4.10 26.54
N GLU A 192 -1.67 -4.11 27.62
CA GLU A 192 -2.66 -5.15 27.90
C GLU A 192 -3.90 -4.93 27.03
N LEU A 193 -4.34 -5.98 26.36
CA LEU A 193 -5.62 -5.94 25.61
C LEU A 193 -6.78 -5.96 26.62
N PRO A 194 -7.73 -5.01 26.54
CA PRO A 194 -8.89 -5.02 27.39
C PRO A 194 -9.77 -6.26 27.13
N SER A 195 -10.25 -6.89 28.18
CA SER A 195 -11.16 -8.04 28.08
C SER A 195 -12.56 -7.68 27.56
N ASN A 196 -12.91 -6.39 27.63
CA ASN A 196 -14.21 -5.86 27.24
C ASN A 196 -14.06 -4.67 26.30
N VAL A 197 -14.83 -4.70 25.20
CA VAL A 197 -14.99 -3.56 24.30
C VAL A 197 -16.32 -2.88 24.59
N ARG A 198 -16.30 -1.55 24.83
CA ARG A 198 -17.51 -0.74 24.97
C ARG A 198 -17.75 -0.03 23.64
N MET A 199 -18.87 -0.36 23.00
CA MET A 199 -19.26 0.29 21.75
C MET A 199 -20.75 0.63 21.77
N SER A 200 -21.14 1.72 21.12
CA SER A 200 -22.54 2.02 20.83
C SER A 200 -22.98 1.16 19.66
N VAL A 201 -23.97 0.32 19.87
CA VAL A 201 -24.56 -0.49 18.80
C VAL A 201 -25.66 0.31 18.14
N ASN A 202 -25.52 0.58 16.84
CA ASN A 202 -26.61 1.16 16.06
C ASN A 202 -27.57 0.02 15.65
N THR A 203 -28.79 0.02 16.18
CA THR A 203 -29.84 -0.96 15.85
C THR A 203 -30.59 -0.54 14.58
N SER A 204 -29.88 -0.26 13.48
CA SER A 204 -30.51 0.01 12.20
C SER A 204 -31.31 -1.20 11.73
N ALA A 205 -32.54 -0.96 11.24
CA ALA A 205 -33.42 -2.00 10.70
C ALA A 205 -32.95 -2.58 9.33
N LYS A 206 -31.87 -2.07 8.76
CA LYS A 206 -31.28 -2.57 7.50
C LYS A 206 -30.40 -3.78 7.80
N PRO A 207 -30.54 -4.91 7.08
CA PRO A 207 -29.62 -6.03 7.21
C PRO A 207 -28.23 -5.55 6.83
N GLU A 208 -27.23 -5.90 7.65
CA GLU A 208 -25.84 -5.63 7.33
C GLU A 208 -25.43 -6.45 6.10
N PRO A 209 -24.71 -5.87 5.14
CA PRO A 209 -24.24 -6.59 3.94
C PRO A 209 -23.48 -7.89 4.27
N GLU A 210 -22.71 -7.88 5.35
CA GLU A 210 -21.95 -9.05 5.81
C GLU A 210 -22.86 -10.18 6.29
N GLN A 211 -23.99 -9.90 6.89
CA GLN A 211 -24.98 -10.93 7.29
C GLN A 211 -25.56 -11.61 6.05
N VAL A 212 -25.84 -10.84 5.00
CA VAL A 212 -26.34 -11.38 3.73
C VAL A 212 -25.27 -12.25 3.08
N ARG A 213 -24.03 -11.76 3.01
CA ARG A 213 -22.88 -12.47 2.48
C ARG A 213 -22.68 -13.82 3.22
N ASN A 214 -22.63 -13.78 4.55
CA ASN A 214 -22.45 -14.97 5.36
C ASN A 214 -23.58 -15.99 5.15
N ALA A 215 -24.85 -15.54 5.11
CA ALA A 215 -25.99 -16.42 4.89
C ALA A 215 -25.95 -17.13 3.52
N VAL A 216 -25.44 -16.45 2.48
CA VAL A 216 -25.23 -17.05 1.16
C VAL A 216 -24.03 -17.99 1.16
N SER A 217 -22.90 -17.57 1.75
CA SER A 217 -21.68 -18.37 1.83
C SER A 217 -21.90 -19.67 2.61
N ASP A 218 -22.57 -19.59 3.76
CA ASP A 218 -22.90 -20.78 4.58
C ASP A 218 -23.80 -21.77 3.81
N TYR A 219 -24.79 -21.25 3.09
CA TYR A 219 -25.65 -22.11 2.26
C TYR A 219 -24.84 -22.79 1.15
N LEU A 220 -23.98 -22.07 0.45
CA LEU A 220 -23.18 -22.61 -0.64
C LEU A 220 -22.12 -23.61 -0.14
N ALA A 221 -21.43 -23.27 0.92
CA ALA A 221 -20.44 -24.17 1.54
C ALA A 221 -21.08 -25.48 2.00
N ALA A 222 -22.29 -25.42 2.62
CA ALA A 222 -23.06 -26.59 2.99
C ALA A 222 -23.55 -27.44 1.80
N ASN A 223 -23.58 -26.84 0.58
CA ASN A 223 -23.91 -27.53 -0.67
C ASN A 223 -22.65 -27.91 -1.50
N GLY A 224 -21.48 -27.89 -0.88
CA GLY A 224 -20.23 -28.37 -1.48
C GLY A 224 -19.53 -27.35 -2.40
N PHE A 225 -19.90 -26.06 -2.34
CA PHE A 225 -19.18 -25.02 -3.04
C PHE A 225 -17.95 -24.56 -2.24
N ASN A 226 -16.88 -24.24 -2.93
CA ASN A 226 -15.70 -23.61 -2.39
C ASN A 226 -15.69 -22.12 -2.75
N GLU A 227 -15.41 -21.27 -1.77
CA GLU A 227 -15.19 -19.85 -2.02
C GLU A 227 -13.84 -19.64 -2.71
N ILE A 228 -13.83 -18.82 -3.76
CA ILE A 228 -12.60 -18.39 -4.44
C ILE A 228 -12.44 -16.89 -4.30
N MET A 229 -11.20 -16.44 -4.35
CA MET A 229 -10.82 -15.04 -4.23
C MET A 229 -9.82 -14.72 -5.34
N ASN A 230 -10.27 -14.01 -6.37
CA ASN A 230 -9.44 -13.64 -7.50
C ASN A 230 -8.93 -12.20 -7.38
N ASN A 231 -7.80 -11.93 -8.05
CA ASN A 231 -7.29 -10.56 -8.17
C ASN A 231 -8.32 -9.68 -8.91
N SER A 232 -8.47 -8.45 -8.43
CA SER A 232 -9.25 -7.42 -9.15
C SER A 232 -8.56 -6.92 -10.42
N LEU A 233 -7.24 -7.10 -10.52
CA LEU A 233 -6.48 -6.79 -11.72
C LEU A 233 -6.58 -7.94 -12.72
N THR A 234 -6.77 -7.60 -13.99
CA THR A 234 -6.86 -8.54 -15.10
C THR A 234 -6.32 -7.91 -16.40
N LYS A 235 -6.37 -8.65 -17.50
CA LYS A 235 -5.88 -8.18 -18.81
C LYS A 235 -7.00 -7.56 -19.65
N SER A 236 -6.69 -6.43 -20.27
CA SER A 236 -7.61 -5.72 -21.15
C SER A 236 -8.04 -6.53 -22.37
N ASP A 237 -7.20 -7.46 -22.84
CA ASP A 237 -7.45 -8.30 -24.02
C ASP A 237 -8.75 -9.11 -23.92
N TYR A 238 -9.17 -9.46 -22.72
CA TYR A 238 -10.44 -10.15 -22.49
C TYR A 238 -11.65 -9.34 -22.97
N TYR A 239 -11.56 -8.02 -22.87
CA TYR A 239 -12.66 -7.10 -23.16
C TYR A 239 -12.69 -6.62 -24.62
N SER A 240 -11.62 -6.86 -25.40
CA SER A 240 -11.45 -6.33 -26.75
C SER A 240 -12.55 -6.74 -27.73
N LYS A 241 -13.22 -7.87 -27.51
CA LYS A 241 -14.29 -8.40 -28.36
C LYS A 241 -15.67 -8.43 -27.71
N LEU A 242 -15.75 -8.06 -26.43
CA LEU A 242 -17.00 -8.10 -25.69
C LEU A 242 -17.81 -6.81 -25.90
N LYS A 243 -19.08 -6.97 -26.18
CA LYS A 243 -20.05 -5.85 -26.26
C LYS A 243 -20.72 -5.56 -24.93
N THR A 244 -20.94 -6.61 -24.14
CA THR A 244 -21.54 -6.49 -22.80
C THR A 244 -20.62 -5.81 -21.81
N PHE A 245 -19.30 -6.07 -21.92
CA PHE A 245 -18.25 -5.46 -21.13
C PHE A 245 -17.19 -4.87 -22.06
N PRO A 246 -17.46 -3.70 -22.67
CA PRO A 246 -16.56 -3.13 -23.67
C PRO A 246 -15.25 -2.63 -23.06
N GLU A 247 -14.16 -2.74 -23.80
CA GLU A 247 -12.80 -2.34 -23.37
C GLU A 247 -12.72 -0.86 -22.98
N GLU A 248 -13.50 0.01 -23.60
CA GLU A 248 -13.56 1.45 -23.31
C GLU A 248 -14.07 1.77 -21.89
N ARG A 249 -14.76 0.83 -21.26
CA ARG A 249 -15.21 0.93 -19.86
C ARG A 249 -14.23 0.34 -18.86
N CYS A 250 -13.06 -0.14 -19.29
CA CYS A 250 -12.05 -0.63 -18.38
C CYS A 250 -11.39 0.51 -17.60
N VAL A 251 -11.24 0.31 -16.31
CA VAL A 251 -10.40 1.16 -15.45
C VAL A 251 -8.94 0.73 -15.65
N ARG A 252 -8.14 1.57 -16.31
CA ARG A 252 -6.75 1.27 -16.64
C ARG A 252 -5.79 1.66 -15.52
N ILE A 253 -4.81 0.82 -15.25
CA ILE A 253 -3.77 1.08 -14.28
C ILE A 253 -2.68 1.94 -14.92
N LEU A 254 -2.28 3.01 -14.23
CA LEU A 254 -1.28 3.96 -14.74
C LEU A 254 0.11 3.32 -14.94
N ASN A 255 0.52 2.47 -13.98
CA ASN A 255 1.82 1.79 -14.00
C ASN A 255 1.62 0.30 -13.73
N PRO A 256 1.10 -0.48 -14.69
CA PRO A 256 0.85 -1.90 -14.47
C PRO A 256 2.16 -2.68 -14.31
N LEU A 257 2.15 -3.69 -13.45
CA LEU A 257 3.30 -4.58 -13.25
C LEU A 257 3.56 -5.48 -14.48
N SER A 258 2.51 -5.82 -15.21
CA SER A 258 2.58 -6.59 -16.46
C SER A 258 1.38 -6.25 -17.36
N SER A 259 1.45 -6.70 -18.62
CA SER A 259 0.33 -6.62 -19.56
C SER A 259 -0.91 -7.42 -19.10
N ASP A 260 -0.69 -8.46 -18.31
CA ASP A 260 -1.75 -9.32 -17.78
C ASP A 260 -2.49 -8.75 -16.59
N LEU A 261 -2.01 -7.63 -16.01
CA LEU A 261 -2.56 -6.95 -14.84
C LEU A 261 -2.71 -5.45 -15.10
N ASN A 262 -3.25 -5.08 -16.26
CA ASN A 262 -3.25 -3.70 -16.73
C ASN A 262 -4.59 -2.96 -16.56
N VAL A 263 -5.67 -3.68 -16.20
CA VAL A 263 -7.00 -3.10 -15.95
C VAL A 263 -7.66 -3.73 -14.71
N LEU A 264 -8.65 -3.03 -14.14
CA LEU A 264 -9.55 -3.60 -13.15
C LEU A 264 -10.70 -4.35 -13.84
N ARG A 265 -11.12 -5.48 -13.29
CA ARG A 265 -12.16 -6.36 -13.84
C ARG A 265 -13.54 -5.71 -13.85
N GLN A 266 -14.25 -5.81 -14.96
CA GLN A 266 -15.66 -5.39 -15.09
C GLN A 266 -16.64 -6.48 -14.65
N THR A 267 -16.20 -7.72 -14.51
CA THR A 267 -17.01 -8.89 -14.14
C THR A 267 -16.17 -9.92 -13.42
N LEU A 268 -16.80 -10.76 -12.59
CA LEU A 268 -16.16 -11.91 -11.92
C LEU A 268 -16.05 -13.13 -12.84
N ILE A 269 -16.78 -13.13 -13.98
CA ILE A 269 -16.90 -14.30 -14.85
C ILE A 269 -15.54 -14.72 -15.40
N LEU A 270 -14.77 -13.77 -15.94
CA LEU A 270 -13.52 -14.08 -16.63
C LEU A 270 -12.45 -14.64 -15.67
N SER A 271 -12.28 -14.02 -14.51
CA SER A 271 -11.36 -14.52 -13.50
C SER A 271 -11.81 -15.86 -12.91
N GLY A 272 -13.10 -16.07 -12.72
CA GLY A 272 -13.64 -17.36 -12.31
C GLY A 272 -13.42 -18.46 -13.35
N LEU A 273 -13.53 -18.15 -14.63
CA LEU A 273 -13.22 -19.10 -15.71
C LEU A 273 -11.72 -19.44 -15.77
N GLU A 274 -10.82 -18.51 -15.45
CA GLU A 274 -9.38 -18.81 -15.29
C GLU A 274 -9.14 -19.85 -14.19
N VAL A 275 -9.86 -19.73 -13.06
CA VAL A 275 -9.77 -20.73 -11.97
C VAL A 275 -10.31 -22.09 -12.43
N VAL A 276 -11.41 -22.10 -13.18
CA VAL A 276 -11.96 -23.36 -13.71
C VAL A 276 -10.95 -24.00 -14.66
N ASP A 277 -10.39 -23.26 -15.62
CA ASP A 277 -9.38 -23.75 -16.56
C ASP A 277 -8.12 -24.25 -15.84
N TYR A 278 -7.64 -23.50 -14.84
CA TYR A 278 -6.49 -23.89 -14.02
C TYR A 278 -6.67 -25.25 -13.34
N ASN A 279 -7.87 -25.51 -12.79
CA ASN A 279 -8.18 -26.77 -12.12
C ASN A 279 -8.39 -27.91 -13.13
N ILE A 280 -9.08 -27.68 -14.25
CA ILE A 280 -9.27 -28.66 -15.32
C ILE A 280 -7.91 -29.15 -15.84
N ASN A 281 -6.96 -28.26 -16.06
CA ASN A 281 -5.59 -28.58 -16.48
C ASN A 281 -4.83 -29.44 -15.45
N ARG A 282 -5.34 -29.54 -14.22
CA ARG A 282 -4.83 -30.40 -13.13
C ARG A 282 -5.72 -31.63 -12.88
N GLN A 283 -6.61 -31.90 -13.82
CA GLN A 283 -7.55 -33.03 -13.79
C GLN A 283 -8.64 -32.96 -12.71
N GLU A 284 -8.81 -31.78 -12.09
CA GLU A 284 -9.92 -31.49 -11.20
C GLU A 284 -11.07 -30.87 -11.99
N ASN A 285 -11.95 -31.74 -12.51
CA ASN A 285 -13.01 -31.30 -13.42
C ASN A 285 -14.33 -31.02 -12.72
N ASN A 286 -14.56 -31.56 -11.52
CA ASN A 286 -15.83 -31.46 -10.79
C ASN A 286 -15.75 -30.29 -9.79
N LEU A 287 -16.10 -29.10 -10.28
CA LEU A 287 -15.93 -27.86 -9.53
C LEU A 287 -17.28 -27.24 -9.18
N ARG A 288 -17.40 -26.82 -7.93
CA ARG A 288 -18.46 -25.97 -7.39
C ARG A 288 -17.80 -24.78 -6.73
N LEU A 289 -17.82 -23.63 -7.36
CA LEU A 289 -17.10 -22.45 -6.91
C LEU A 289 -18.03 -21.26 -6.79
N PHE A 290 -17.73 -20.36 -5.85
CA PHE A 290 -18.41 -19.06 -5.78
C PHE A 290 -17.43 -17.96 -5.38
N GLU A 291 -17.73 -16.74 -5.75
CA GLU A 291 -16.93 -15.55 -5.42
C GLU A 291 -17.84 -14.36 -5.11
N TYR A 292 -17.53 -13.67 -4.02
CA TYR A 292 -17.89 -12.28 -3.79
C TYR A 292 -16.70 -11.39 -4.13
N GLY A 293 -16.91 -10.37 -4.94
CA GLY A 293 -15.83 -9.48 -5.29
C GLY A 293 -16.31 -8.15 -5.83
N SER A 294 -15.44 -7.15 -5.79
CA SER A 294 -15.70 -5.88 -6.45
C SER A 294 -15.46 -5.98 -7.94
N VAL A 295 -16.31 -5.30 -8.69
CA VAL A 295 -16.19 -5.07 -10.14
C VAL A 295 -16.19 -3.57 -10.41
N TYR A 296 -15.51 -3.16 -11.46
CA TYR A 296 -15.17 -1.77 -11.71
C TYR A 296 -15.52 -1.38 -13.13
N SER A 297 -15.96 -0.14 -13.31
CA SER A 297 -16.17 0.39 -14.66
C SER A 297 -15.83 1.88 -14.70
N PHE A 298 -15.36 2.30 -15.87
CA PHE A 298 -15.15 3.69 -16.24
C PHE A 298 -16.30 4.18 -17.10
N GLU A 299 -16.71 5.43 -16.93
CA GLU A 299 -17.74 6.06 -17.76
C GLU A 299 -17.11 6.73 -18.98
N PRO A 300 -17.29 6.17 -20.21
CA PRO A 300 -16.73 6.74 -21.42
C PRO A 300 -17.27 8.14 -21.70
N GLY A 301 -16.41 9.03 -22.20
CA GLY A 301 -16.78 10.41 -22.50
C GLY A 301 -16.55 11.39 -21.36
N THR A 302 -16.13 10.94 -20.19
CA THR A 302 -15.66 11.78 -19.09
C THR A 302 -14.15 12.03 -19.21
N ASP A 303 -13.64 13.08 -18.54
CA ASP A 303 -12.22 13.41 -18.58
C ASP A 303 -11.36 12.53 -17.66
N GLY A 304 -11.98 11.65 -16.86
CA GLY A 304 -11.31 10.75 -15.94
C GLY A 304 -10.53 11.41 -14.80
N LYS A 305 -10.71 12.71 -14.57
CA LYS A 305 -9.97 13.47 -13.54
C LYS A 305 -10.64 13.41 -12.18
N THR A 306 -11.91 13.08 -12.14
CA THR A 306 -12.70 12.97 -10.90
C THR A 306 -13.10 11.52 -10.64
N LEU A 307 -13.33 11.18 -9.38
CA LEU A 307 -13.78 9.83 -8.99
C LEU A 307 -15.17 9.49 -9.52
N ASP A 308 -15.98 10.49 -9.83
CA ASP A 308 -17.35 10.30 -10.36
C ASP A 308 -17.39 9.57 -11.70
N SER A 309 -16.24 9.57 -12.42
CA SER A 309 -16.08 8.81 -13.68
C SER A 309 -15.83 7.31 -13.47
N TYR A 310 -15.65 6.88 -12.24
CA TYR A 310 -15.29 5.50 -11.90
C TYR A 310 -16.35 4.90 -10.98
N HIS A 311 -16.80 3.71 -11.31
CA HIS A 311 -17.83 3.01 -10.55
C HIS A 311 -17.27 1.72 -9.99
N GLU A 312 -17.53 1.47 -8.73
CA GLU A 312 -17.26 0.22 -8.04
C GLU A 312 -18.57 -0.36 -7.53
N SER A 313 -18.77 -1.66 -7.71
CA SER A 313 -19.90 -2.37 -7.15
C SER A 313 -19.51 -3.76 -6.71
N THR A 314 -20.22 -4.30 -5.71
CA THR A 314 -20.06 -5.68 -5.29
C THR A 314 -20.84 -6.60 -6.22
N ALA A 315 -20.18 -7.63 -6.71
CA ALA A 315 -20.76 -8.68 -7.51
C ALA A 315 -20.64 -10.04 -6.80
N PHE A 316 -21.49 -10.97 -7.20
CA PHE A 316 -21.47 -12.35 -6.75
C PHE A 316 -21.52 -13.28 -7.96
N SER A 317 -20.75 -14.36 -7.95
CA SER A 317 -20.74 -15.36 -9.00
C SER A 317 -20.70 -16.78 -8.46
N MET A 318 -21.29 -17.71 -9.20
CA MET A 318 -21.21 -19.15 -8.97
C MET A 318 -20.77 -19.84 -10.25
N PHE A 319 -19.93 -20.87 -10.10
CA PHE A 319 -19.44 -21.69 -11.22
C PHE A 319 -19.66 -23.15 -10.89
N LEU A 320 -20.21 -23.88 -11.87
CA LEU A 320 -20.34 -25.33 -11.85
C LEU A 320 -19.62 -25.88 -13.09
N SER A 321 -18.79 -26.89 -12.88
CA SER A 321 -18.07 -27.57 -13.98
C SER A 321 -17.99 -29.06 -13.72
N GLY A 322 -17.92 -29.82 -14.80
CA GLY A 322 -17.66 -31.25 -14.76
C GLY A 322 -18.88 -32.15 -14.55
N PRO A 323 -18.66 -33.43 -14.39
CA PRO A 323 -19.69 -34.35 -14.00
C PRO A 323 -20.03 -34.17 -12.51
N GLY A 324 -21.29 -34.00 -12.18
CA GLY A 324 -21.74 -33.98 -10.78
C GLY A 324 -21.33 -35.25 -10.01
N GLU A 325 -21.56 -35.26 -8.72
CA GLU A 325 -21.21 -36.39 -7.88
C GLU A 325 -21.95 -37.68 -8.30
N LYS A 326 -21.19 -38.76 -8.40
CA LYS A 326 -21.74 -40.08 -8.72
C LYS A 326 -22.48 -40.62 -7.47
N SER A 327 -23.77 -40.77 -7.56
CA SER A 327 -24.55 -41.39 -6.49
C SER A 327 -24.88 -42.88 -6.81
N TRP A 328 -25.18 -43.64 -5.78
CA TRP A 328 -25.60 -45.03 -5.96
C TRP A 328 -26.92 -45.17 -6.76
N ARG A 329 -27.74 -44.13 -6.76
CA ARG A 329 -29.07 -44.10 -7.36
C ARG A 329 -29.08 -43.48 -8.77
N THR A 330 -28.29 -42.47 -8.97
CA THR A 330 -28.15 -41.76 -10.25
C THR A 330 -26.74 -42.00 -10.79
N GLY A 331 -26.61 -42.39 -12.04
CA GLY A 331 -25.31 -42.41 -12.70
C GLY A 331 -24.65 -41.05 -12.67
N GLN A 332 -23.49 -40.94 -13.27
CA GLN A 332 -22.76 -39.66 -13.41
C GLN A 332 -23.61 -38.66 -14.19
N CYS A 333 -24.16 -37.65 -13.51
CA CYS A 333 -24.88 -36.55 -14.14
C CYS A 333 -23.88 -35.43 -14.45
N LYS A 334 -23.99 -34.77 -15.60
CA LYS A 334 -23.24 -33.55 -15.86
C LYS A 334 -23.88 -32.39 -15.09
N SER A 335 -23.05 -31.52 -14.53
CA SER A 335 -23.52 -30.21 -14.05
C SER A 335 -24.19 -29.47 -15.19
N ASP A 336 -25.39 -28.96 -14.96
CA ASP A 336 -26.18 -28.30 -16.00
C ASP A 336 -26.79 -26.97 -15.51
N TYR A 337 -27.46 -26.31 -16.40
CA TYR A 337 -28.19 -25.07 -16.14
C TYR A 337 -29.21 -25.22 -14.99
N PHE A 338 -29.90 -26.37 -14.91
CA PHE A 338 -30.96 -26.55 -13.91
C PHE A 338 -30.39 -26.74 -12.50
N GLU A 339 -29.22 -27.34 -12.36
CA GLU A 339 -28.51 -27.42 -11.09
C GLU A 339 -28.14 -26.02 -10.58
N LEU A 340 -27.51 -25.18 -11.43
CA LEU A 340 -27.17 -23.81 -11.07
C LEU A 340 -28.40 -22.98 -10.74
N LYS A 341 -29.45 -23.07 -11.58
CA LYS A 341 -30.73 -22.39 -11.34
C LYS A 341 -31.37 -22.82 -10.04
N GLY A 342 -31.31 -24.10 -9.67
CA GLY A 342 -31.83 -24.63 -8.42
C GLY A 342 -31.18 -23.99 -7.19
N HIS A 343 -29.85 -23.81 -7.19
CA HIS A 343 -29.15 -23.09 -6.13
C HIS A 343 -29.57 -21.62 -6.09
N LEU A 344 -29.68 -20.95 -7.23
CA LEU A 344 -30.15 -19.56 -7.31
C LEU A 344 -31.57 -19.40 -6.73
N GLU A 345 -32.50 -20.30 -7.10
CA GLU A 345 -33.86 -20.29 -6.55
C GLU A 345 -33.90 -20.46 -5.05
N GLN A 346 -33.08 -21.36 -4.49
CA GLN A 346 -32.99 -21.56 -3.05
C GLN A 346 -32.43 -20.34 -2.32
N LEU A 347 -31.43 -19.67 -2.90
CA LEU A 347 -30.93 -18.41 -2.35
C LEU A 347 -32.00 -17.32 -2.32
N PHE A 348 -32.76 -17.15 -3.43
CA PHE A 348 -33.88 -16.19 -3.47
C PHE A 348 -34.94 -16.50 -2.40
N ARG A 349 -35.34 -17.78 -2.27
CA ARG A 349 -36.29 -18.22 -1.24
C ARG A 349 -35.80 -17.95 0.17
N ARG A 350 -34.51 -18.13 0.44
CA ARG A 350 -33.92 -17.89 1.76
C ARG A 350 -34.05 -16.44 2.20
N PHE A 351 -34.07 -15.51 1.24
CA PHE A 351 -34.30 -14.08 1.48
C PHE A 351 -35.78 -13.63 1.27
N GLY A 352 -36.70 -14.58 1.20
CA GLY A 352 -38.13 -14.28 1.01
C GLY A 352 -38.53 -13.93 -0.42
N GLY A 353 -37.59 -14.04 -1.37
CA GLY A 353 -37.85 -13.77 -2.78
C GLY A 353 -38.38 -15.00 -3.53
N ASN A 354 -38.94 -14.74 -4.72
CA ASN A 354 -39.37 -15.78 -5.64
C ASN A 354 -38.89 -15.43 -7.05
N ILE A 355 -38.04 -16.27 -7.64
CA ILE A 355 -37.47 -16.04 -8.95
C ILE A 355 -38.54 -15.94 -10.07
N TYR A 356 -39.71 -16.57 -9.87
CA TYR A 356 -40.82 -16.52 -10.84
C TYR A 356 -41.54 -15.17 -10.86
N ASN A 357 -41.24 -14.28 -9.91
CA ASN A 357 -41.75 -12.89 -9.90
C ASN A 357 -40.80 -11.93 -10.63
N LEU A 358 -39.68 -12.43 -11.15
CA LEU A 358 -38.73 -11.63 -11.91
C LEU A 358 -39.06 -11.64 -13.40
N GLU A 359 -38.76 -10.53 -14.05
CA GLU A 359 -38.74 -10.48 -15.52
C GLU A 359 -37.49 -11.20 -16.03
N TYR A 360 -37.58 -11.86 -17.19
CA TYR A 360 -36.44 -12.54 -17.78
C TYR A 360 -36.28 -12.21 -19.27
N SER A 361 -35.03 -12.21 -19.70
CA SER A 361 -34.63 -12.05 -21.12
C SER A 361 -33.46 -12.97 -21.44
N PRO A 362 -33.18 -13.26 -22.73
CA PRO A 362 -32.00 -14.01 -23.12
C PRO A 362 -30.70 -13.34 -22.62
N ALA A 363 -29.73 -14.15 -22.23
CA ALA A 363 -28.41 -13.68 -21.88
C ALA A 363 -27.64 -13.12 -23.09
N PRO A 364 -26.66 -12.22 -22.89
CA PRO A 364 -25.84 -11.69 -23.98
C PRO A 364 -25.07 -12.79 -24.70
N ALA A 365 -25.26 -12.86 -26.04
CA ALA A 365 -24.67 -13.90 -26.89
C ALA A 365 -23.14 -13.74 -27.10
N ASP A 366 -22.57 -12.62 -26.75
CA ASP A 366 -21.11 -12.39 -26.79
C ASP A 366 -20.34 -13.04 -25.62
N ILE A 367 -21.06 -13.48 -24.57
CA ILE A 367 -20.47 -14.14 -23.39
C ILE A 367 -21.01 -15.57 -23.25
N PHE A 368 -22.32 -15.76 -23.40
CA PHE A 368 -22.99 -17.03 -23.16
C PHE A 368 -23.56 -17.61 -24.47
N SER A 369 -23.34 -18.88 -24.66
CA SER A 369 -24.02 -19.61 -25.77
C SER A 369 -25.52 -19.75 -25.49
N GLU A 370 -25.88 -19.96 -24.22
CA GLU A 370 -27.27 -20.08 -23.75
C GLU A 370 -27.34 -19.48 -22.33
N GLY A 371 -28.44 -18.83 -22.01
CA GLY A 371 -28.63 -18.27 -20.68
C GLY A 371 -29.84 -17.34 -20.57
N LEU A 372 -30.17 -17.00 -19.32
CA LEU A 372 -31.25 -16.05 -18.98
C LEU A 372 -30.71 -14.95 -18.06
N VAL A 373 -31.17 -13.75 -18.31
CA VAL A 373 -31.02 -12.60 -17.39
C VAL A 373 -32.33 -12.41 -16.63
N TYR A 374 -32.27 -12.41 -15.30
CA TYR A 374 -33.41 -12.09 -14.44
C TYR A 374 -33.28 -10.67 -13.94
N THR A 375 -34.36 -9.90 -14.01
CA THR A 375 -34.40 -8.50 -13.62
C THR A 375 -35.52 -8.26 -12.62
N LEU A 376 -35.23 -7.49 -11.56
CA LEU A 376 -36.25 -7.04 -10.60
C LEU A 376 -37.18 -6.04 -11.30
N PRO A 377 -38.51 -6.20 -11.23
CA PRO A 377 -39.45 -5.23 -11.78
C PRO A 377 -39.19 -3.83 -11.22
N GLY A 378 -39.04 -2.84 -12.08
CA GLY A 378 -38.82 -1.46 -11.69
C GLY A 378 -37.38 -1.10 -11.27
N SER A 379 -36.42 -2.01 -11.36
CA SER A 379 -35.01 -1.66 -11.23
C SER A 379 -34.49 -1.17 -12.60
N SER A 380 -34.07 0.10 -12.64
CA SER A 380 -33.21 0.55 -13.76
C SER A 380 -31.82 -0.06 -13.56
N ARG A 381 -31.28 -0.65 -14.61
CA ARG A 381 -29.87 -1.06 -14.64
C ARG A 381 -28.94 0.13 -14.52
#